data_8f05534c3ab2fac12400e55b72313642
#
_entry.id   8f05534c3ab2fac12400e55b72313642
#
_cell.length_a   1.000
_cell.length_b   1.000
_cell.length_c   1.000
_cell.angle_alpha   90.00
_cell.angle_beta   90.00
_cell.angle_gamma   90.00
#
_symmetry.space_group_name_H-M   'P 1'
#
loop_
_entity.id
_entity.type
_entity.pdbx_description
1 polymer ?
#
loop_
_entity_poly.entity_id
_entity_poly.type
_entity_poly.pdbx_seq_one_letter_code
_entity_poly.pdbx_strand_id
1 'polypeptide(L)'
;KGQALAAHPVAALVFWWEQLERQIRITGHVEKLAATHSDAYFQKRPRGSRIGAHASPQSQVIANRCELEQRMAAAEKSFASHSIPRPSHWGGYLLRPAMIEFWQARRNRLHDRLRYTRRADRWVLERLAP
;
A
#
# COMPACT_ATOMS: atom_id res chain seq x y z
N LYS A 1 5.75 7.17 -2.65
CA LYS A 1 5.46 6.29 -1.50
C LYS A 1 6.68 5.46 -1.09
N GLY A 2 7.32 4.67 -2.00
CA GLY A 2 8.46 3.82 -1.64
C GLY A 2 9.64 4.58 -1.05
N GLN A 3 10.01 5.71 -1.65
CA GLN A 3 11.08 6.58 -1.12
C GLN A 3 10.72 7.18 0.25
N ALA A 4 9.48 7.63 0.42
CA ALA A 4 9.00 8.16 1.70
C ALA A 4 9.04 7.10 2.80
N LEU A 5 8.59 5.87 2.52
CA LEU A 5 8.64 4.76 3.46
C LEU A 5 10.08 4.27 3.75
N ALA A 6 11.01 4.48 2.83
CA ALA A 6 12.42 4.17 3.09
C ALA A 6 13.05 5.18 4.07
N ALA A 7 12.66 6.45 3.99
CA ALA A 7 13.14 7.49 4.90
C ALA A 7 12.39 7.46 6.26
N HIS A 8 11.08 7.23 6.22
CA HIS A 8 10.21 7.20 7.40
C HIS A 8 9.31 5.97 7.35
N PRO A 9 9.71 4.85 7.98
CA PRO A 9 9.00 3.58 7.88
C PRO A 9 7.75 3.52 8.80
N VAL A 10 6.93 4.56 8.75
CA VAL A 10 5.66 4.67 9.48
C VAL A 10 4.57 5.06 8.50
N ALA A 11 3.41 4.43 8.61
CA ALA A 11 2.26 4.74 7.78
C ALA A 11 0.96 4.62 8.56
N ALA A 12 -0.08 5.25 7.99
CA ALA A 12 -1.46 5.08 8.40
C ALA A 12 -2.27 4.48 7.25
N LEU A 13 -3.20 3.60 7.60
CA LEU A 13 -4.24 3.08 6.73
C LEU A 13 -5.59 3.56 7.28
N VAL A 14 -6.49 3.92 6.36
CA VAL A 14 -7.88 4.28 6.68
C VAL A 14 -8.79 3.41 5.83
N PHE A 15 -9.75 2.76 6.48
CA PHE A 15 -10.84 2.04 5.84
C PHE A 15 -12.13 2.74 6.19
N TRP A 16 -12.98 3.00 5.19
CA TRP A 16 -14.28 3.64 5.36
C TRP A 16 -15.37 2.80 4.72
N TRP A 17 -16.43 2.56 5.47
CA TRP A 17 -17.67 1.90 5.00
C TRP A 17 -18.81 2.87 5.15
N GLU A 18 -19.18 3.52 4.06
CA GLU A 18 -20.18 4.58 4.03
C GLU A 18 -21.56 4.11 4.55
N GLN A 19 -22.05 2.99 4.02
CA GLN A 19 -23.37 2.45 4.41
C GLN A 19 -23.45 2.03 5.88
N LEU A 20 -22.32 1.75 6.50
CA LEU A 20 -22.23 1.39 7.92
C LEU A 20 -21.84 2.58 8.79
N GLU A 21 -21.46 3.70 8.18
CA GLU A 21 -20.87 4.86 8.86
C GLU A 21 -19.76 4.45 9.84
N ARG A 22 -18.87 3.57 9.36
CA ARG A 22 -17.73 3.01 10.13
C ARG A 22 -16.42 3.37 9.51
N GLN A 23 -15.46 3.64 10.39
CA GLN A 23 -14.08 3.85 9.99
C GLN A 23 -13.13 3.01 10.86
N ILE A 24 -12.09 2.46 10.24
CA ILE A 24 -10.95 1.89 10.95
C ILE A 24 -9.72 2.68 10.53
N ARG A 25 -8.96 3.14 11.51
CA ARG A 25 -7.63 3.75 11.30
C ARG A 25 -6.58 2.85 11.93
N ILE A 26 -5.54 2.57 11.16
CA ILE A 26 -4.41 1.75 11.62
C ILE A 26 -3.14 2.56 11.41
N THR A 27 -2.33 2.72 12.45
CA THR A 27 -0.99 3.28 12.33
C THR A 27 0.05 2.29 12.82
N GLY A 28 1.22 2.31 12.23
CA GLY A 28 2.27 1.39 12.63
C GLY A 28 3.53 1.48 11.80
N HIS A 29 4.48 0.64 12.15
CA HIS A 29 5.73 0.50 11.42
C HIS A 29 5.54 -0.27 10.12
N VAL A 30 6.26 0.13 9.09
CA VAL A 30 6.19 -0.48 7.75
C VAL A 30 7.53 -1.09 7.40
N GLU A 31 7.50 -2.35 6.98
CA GLU A 31 8.66 -3.07 6.47
C GLU A 31 8.41 -3.57 5.04
N LYS A 32 9.46 -3.75 4.26
CA LYS A 32 9.33 -4.39 2.94
C LYS A 32 8.98 -5.86 3.11
N LEU A 33 8.05 -6.36 2.31
CA LEU A 33 7.80 -7.79 2.20
C LEU A 33 9.03 -8.51 1.64
N ALA A 34 9.24 -9.75 2.07
CA ALA A 34 10.25 -10.61 1.50
C ALA A 34 10.08 -10.73 -0.02
N ALA A 35 11.20 -10.82 -0.73
CA ALA A 35 11.22 -10.90 -2.19
C ALA A 35 10.30 -12.00 -2.73
N THR A 36 10.31 -13.17 -2.09
CA THR A 36 9.48 -14.33 -2.45
C THR A 36 7.98 -14.03 -2.52
N HIS A 37 7.45 -13.27 -1.55
CA HIS A 37 6.03 -12.86 -1.55
C HIS A 37 5.74 -11.86 -2.68
N SER A 38 6.66 -10.91 -2.89
CA SER A 38 6.54 -9.92 -3.96
C SER A 38 6.63 -10.57 -5.33
N ASP A 39 7.52 -11.53 -5.52
CA ASP A 39 7.68 -12.30 -6.77
C ASP A 39 6.42 -13.14 -7.07
N ALA A 40 5.93 -13.88 -6.07
CA ALA A 40 4.72 -14.70 -6.22
C ALA A 40 3.49 -13.84 -6.60
N TYR A 41 3.33 -12.68 -5.96
CA TYR A 41 2.25 -11.76 -6.32
C TYR A 41 2.45 -11.13 -7.71
N PHE A 42 3.69 -10.74 -8.05
CA PHE A 42 4.01 -10.16 -9.35
C PHE A 42 3.66 -11.09 -10.50
N GLN A 43 3.95 -12.39 -10.37
CA GLN A 43 3.65 -13.39 -11.41
C GLN A 43 2.15 -13.60 -11.62
N LYS A 44 1.31 -13.37 -10.61
CA LYS A 44 -0.16 -13.44 -10.74
C LYS A 44 -0.78 -12.26 -11.49
N ARG A 45 -0.03 -11.19 -11.72
CA ARG A 45 -0.53 -10.01 -12.42
C ARG A 45 -0.67 -10.29 -13.93
N PRO A 46 -1.65 -9.66 -14.60
CA PRO A 46 -1.77 -9.74 -16.06
C PRO A 46 -0.45 -9.35 -16.74
N ARG A 47 -0.12 -9.99 -17.88
CA ARG A 47 1.13 -9.76 -18.62
C ARG A 47 1.38 -8.27 -18.89
N GLY A 48 0.40 -7.53 -19.40
CA GLY A 48 0.55 -6.10 -19.67
C GLY A 48 0.87 -5.28 -18.42
N SER A 49 0.29 -5.63 -17.25
CA SER A 49 0.61 -4.97 -15.98
C SER A 49 2.02 -5.28 -15.49
N ARG A 50 2.57 -6.45 -15.81
CA ARG A 50 3.96 -6.79 -15.49
C ARG A 50 4.93 -6.00 -16.38
N ILE A 51 4.65 -5.90 -17.68
CA ILE A 51 5.43 -5.09 -18.63
C ILE A 51 5.37 -3.61 -18.23
N GLY A 52 4.18 -3.09 -17.91
CA GLY A 52 4.01 -1.71 -17.47
C GLY A 52 4.82 -1.34 -16.21
N ALA A 53 5.10 -2.32 -15.35
CA ALA A 53 5.95 -2.09 -14.17
C ALA A 53 7.43 -1.84 -14.54
N HIS A 54 7.88 -2.31 -15.71
CA HIS A 54 9.21 -2.00 -16.26
C HIS A 54 9.21 -0.69 -17.05
N ALA A 55 8.12 -0.38 -17.74
CA ALA A 55 8.01 0.81 -18.58
C ALA A 55 7.84 2.11 -17.76
N SER A 56 7.17 2.03 -16.60
CA SER A 56 6.80 3.22 -15.83
C SER A 56 7.80 3.52 -14.71
N PRO A 57 8.51 4.66 -14.76
CA PRO A 57 9.31 5.16 -13.65
C PRO A 57 8.39 5.79 -12.60
N GLN A 58 7.72 4.96 -11.80
CA GLN A 58 6.62 5.36 -10.93
C GLN A 58 6.91 6.64 -10.14
N SER A 59 6.00 7.61 -10.24
CA SER A 59 6.03 8.93 -9.56
C SER A 59 7.18 9.86 -10.00
N GLN A 60 7.88 9.56 -11.07
CA GLN A 60 8.84 10.48 -11.68
C GLN A 60 8.13 11.35 -12.71
N VAL A 61 8.67 12.55 -12.93
CA VAL A 61 8.22 13.44 -14.01
C VAL A 61 8.67 12.84 -15.35
N ILE A 62 7.74 12.78 -16.29
CA ILE A 62 7.98 12.42 -17.68
C ILE A 62 7.53 13.57 -18.59
N ALA A 63 8.09 13.67 -19.79
CA ALA A 63 7.81 14.80 -20.68
C ALA A 63 6.35 14.80 -21.15
N ASN A 64 5.79 13.64 -21.52
CA ASN A 64 4.44 13.53 -22.06
C ASN A 64 3.98 12.07 -22.11
N ARG A 65 2.75 11.87 -22.59
CA ARG A 65 2.14 10.55 -22.75
C ARG A 65 2.87 9.69 -23.79
N CYS A 66 3.36 10.29 -24.86
CA CYS A 66 4.06 9.58 -25.94
C CYS A 66 5.33 8.90 -25.42
N GLU A 67 6.09 9.56 -24.53
CA GLU A 67 7.25 8.96 -23.89
C GLU A 67 6.89 7.67 -23.13
N LEU A 68 5.78 7.67 -22.39
CA LEU A 68 5.32 6.49 -21.66
C LEU A 68 4.93 5.36 -22.61
N GLU A 69 4.28 5.68 -23.73
CA GLU A 69 3.87 4.71 -24.75
C GLU A 69 5.09 4.11 -25.46
N GLN A 70 6.09 4.91 -25.77
CA GLN A 70 7.36 4.44 -26.33
C GLN A 70 8.10 3.49 -25.37
N ARG A 71 8.14 3.83 -24.06
CA ARG A 71 8.72 2.96 -23.03
C ARG A 71 7.95 1.64 -22.90
N MET A 72 6.61 1.68 -23.02
CA MET A 72 5.78 0.48 -22.98
C MET A 72 6.06 -0.42 -24.20
N ALA A 73 6.09 0.13 -25.40
CA ALA A 73 6.40 -0.60 -26.63
C ALA A 73 7.81 -1.23 -26.61
N ALA A 74 8.81 -0.49 -26.09
CA ALA A 74 10.15 -1.00 -25.92
C ALA A 74 10.21 -2.17 -24.93
N ALA A 75 9.49 -2.06 -23.80
CA ALA A 75 9.41 -3.14 -22.81
C ALA A 75 8.66 -4.36 -23.36
N GLU A 76 7.57 -4.18 -24.11
CA GLU A 76 6.86 -5.27 -24.80
C GLU A 76 7.77 -6.03 -25.75
N LYS A 77 8.53 -5.31 -26.56
CA LYS A 77 9.51 -5.91 -27.49
C LYS A 77 10.59 -6.67 -26.75
N SER A 78 11.12 -6.12 -25.66
CA SER A 78 12.14 -6.75 -24.83
C SER A 78 11.68 -8.07 -24.21
N PHE A 79 10.41 -8.16 -23.82
CA PHE A 79 9.83 -9.35 -23.20
C PHE A 79 8.99 -10.22 -24.14
N ALA A 80 9.07 -10.02 -25.47
CA ALA A 80 8.21 -10.72 -26.42
C ALA A 80 8.23 -12.26 -26.24
N SER A 81 9.43 -12.83 -26.08
CA SER A 81 9.66 -14.28 -25.95
C SER A 81 10.23 -14.71 -24.60
N HIS A 82 10.24 -13.81 -23.63
CA HIS A 82 10.88 -14.08 -22.34
C HIS A 82 9.89 -13.98 -21.16
N SER A 83 10.25 -14.61 -20.06
CA SER A 83 9.59 -14.38 -18.78
C SER A 83 9.80 -12.93 -18.33
N ILE A 84 8.80 -12.37 -17.65
CA ILE A 84 8.87 -11.00 -17.14
C ILE A 84 9.18 -11.09 -15.65
N PRO A 85 10.45 -10.85 -15.24
CA PRO A 85 10.82 -10.83 -13.82
C PRO A 85 10.22 -9.59 -13.14
N ARG A 86 10.14 -9.62 -11.83
CA ARG A 86 9.76 -8.43 -11.05
C ARG A 86 10.91 -7.40 -11.06
N PRO A 87 10.66 -6.12 -11.38
CA PRO A 87 11.66 -5.07 -11.21
C PRO A 87 12.10 -4.96 -9.76
N SER A 88 13.38 -4.68 -9.50
CA SER A 88 13.93 -4.57 -8.15
C SER A 88 13.27 -3.48 -7.28
N HIS A 89 12.78 -2.42 -7.91
CA HIS A 89 12.09 -1.32 -7.24
C HIS A 89 10.62 -1.62 -6.93
N TRP A 90 10.07 -2.71 -7.48
CA TRP A 90 8.67 -3.09 -7.29
C TRP A 90 8.54 -4.12 -6.16
N GLY A 91 7.58 -3.94 -5.27
CA GLY A 91 7.35 -4.87 -4.16
C GLY A 91 6.22 -4.42 -3.25
N GLY A 92 5.88 -5.28 -2.30
CA GLY A 92 4.90 -5.02 -1.26
C GLY A 92 5.50 -4.50 0.03
N TYR A 93 4.62 -4.04 0.91
CA TYR A 93 4.94 -3.61 2.27
C TYR A 93 4.03 -4.32 3.26
N LEU A 94 4.54 -4.60 4.45
CA LEU A 94 3.79 -5.06 5.59
C LEU A 94 3.74 -3.93 6.62
N LEU A 95 2.54 -3.56 7.06
CA LEU A 95 2.36 -2.65 8.17
C LEU A 95 2.14 -3.48 9.45
N ARG A 96 2.99 -3.28 10.44
CA ARG A 96 2.82 -3.85 11.79
C ARG A 96 2.11 -2.82 12.66
N PRO A 97 0.85 -3.10 13.04
CA PRO A 97 0.07 -2.12 13.79
C PRO A 97 0.67 -1.81 15.17
N ALA A 98 0.77 -0.53 15.48
CA ALA A 98 1.05 -0.03 16.82
C ALA A 98 -0.23 0.55 17.48
N MET A 99 -1.16 1.03 16.64
CA MET A 99 -2.44 1.56 17.08
C MET A 99 -3.52 1.22 16.06
N ILE A 100 -4.71 0.84 16.55
CA ILE A 100 -5.91 0.62 15.74
C ILE A 100 -7.06 1.36 16.41
N GLU A 101 -7.72 2.25 15.69
CA GLU A 101 -8.92 2.95 16.17
C GLU A 101 -10.13 2.50 15.34
N PHE A 102 -11.16 2.05 16.02
CA PHE A 102 -12.49 1.76 15.48
C PHE A 102 -13.40 2.94 15.80
N TRP A 103 -13.98 3.51 14.76
CA TRP A 103 -14.91 4.61 14.86
C TRP A 103 -16.28 4.20 14.28
N GLN A 104 -17.35 4.55 15.01
CA GLN A 104 -18.74 4.32 14.59
C GLN A 104 -19.53 5.60 14.77
N ALA A 105 -20.25 6.03 13.73
CA ALA A 105 -21.17 7.16 13.83
C ALA A 105 -22.29 6.92 14.84
N ARG A 106 -22.64 7.97 15.57
CA ARG A 106 -23.77 8.03 16.48
C ARG A 106 -24.45 9.39 16.38
N ARG A 107 -25.72 9.44 16.82
CA ARG A 107 -26.51 10.68 16.87
C ARG A 107 -25.80 11.74 17.71
N ASN A 108 -26.08 13.00 17.40
CA ASN A 108 -25.57 14.18 18.13
C ASN A 108 -24.03 14.25 18.15
N ARG A 109 -23.34 13.63 17.17
CA ARG A 109 -21.88 13.54 17.10
C ARG A 109 -21.21 12.83 18.28
N LEU A 110 -21.96 12.11 19.12
CA LEU A 110 -21.42 11.32 20.24
C LEU A 110 -20.94 9.95 19.75
N HIS A 111 -19.97 9.98 18.82
CA HIS A 111 -19.45 8.81 18.13
C HIS A 111 -18.73 7.83 19.06
N ASP A 112 -18.89 6.54 18.82
CA ASP A 112 -18.07 5.55 19.50
C ASP A 112 -16.65 5.56 18.89
N ARG A 113 -15.66 5.66 19.76
CA ARG A 113 -14.26 5.60 19.39
C ARG A 113 -13.54 4.64 20.34
N LEU A 114 -13.13 3.50 19.82
CA LEU A 114 -12.39 2.47 20.54
C LEU A 114 -10.97 2.40 19.98
N ARG A 115 -9.99 2.69 20.80
CA ARG A 115 -8.58 2.67 20.43
C ARG A 115 -7.86 1.52 21.10
N TYR A 116 -7.20 0.70 20.28
CA TYR A 116 -6.25 -0.29 20.73
C TYR A 116 -4.85 0.27 20.51
N THR A 117 -4.05 0.31 21.57
CA THR A 117 -2.64 0.71 21.52
C THR A 117 -1.78 -0.47 21.94
N ARG A 118 -0.78 -0.82 21.14
CA ARG A 118 0.16 -1.88 21.49
C ARG A 118 1.14 -1.39 22.55
N ARG A 119 1.23 -2.10 23.66
CA ARG A 119 2.15 -1.85 24.78
C ARG A 119 2.92 -3.13 25.06
N ALA A 120 4.21 -3.17 24.63
CA ALA A 120 4.98 -4.40 24.63
C ALA A 120 4.23 -5.52 23.89
N ASP A 121 3.88 -6.60 24.55
CA ASP A 121 3.25 -7.78 23.96
C ASP A 121 1.72 -7.84 24.11
N ARG A 122 1.11 -6.78 24.59
CA ARG A 122 -0.36 -6.71 24.81
C ARG A 122 -0.98 -5.51 24.13
N TRP A 123 -2.28 -5.62 23.85
CA TRP A 123 -3.12 -4.51 23.40
C TRP A 123 -3.87 -3.92 24.59
N VAL A 124 -3.82 -2.61 24.70
CA VAL A 124 -4.61 -1.83 25.68
C VAL A 124 -5.76 -1.20 24.94
N LEU A 125 -6.97 -1.46 25.39
CA LEU A 125 -8.21 -0.87 24.87
C LEU A 125 -8.59 0.35 25.68
N GLU A 126 -8.86 1.44 25.00
CA GLU A 126 -9.33 2.70 25.56
C GLU A 126 -10.55 3.21 24.76
N ARG A 127 -11.48 3.85 25.44
CA ARG A 127 -12.54 4.62 24.80
C ARG A 127 -12.14 6.08 24.74
N LEU A 128 -12.22 6.67 23.56
CA LEU A 128 -11.95 8.11 23.36
C LEU A 128 -13.27 8.89 23.34
N ALA A 129 -13.26 10.09 23.86
CA ALA A 129 -14.34 11.05 23.60
C ALA A 129 -14.38 11.39 22.11
N PRO A 130 -15.56 11.61 21.52
CA PRO A 130 -15.72 12.00 20.12
C PRO A 130 -15.21 13.40 19.85
#